data_a46a69c662f2ff705a2d5ad533b579c3
#
_entry.id   a46a69c662f2ff705a2d5ad533b579c3
#
_cell.length_a   1.000
_cell.length_b   1.000
_cell.length_c   1.000
_cell.angle_alpha   90.00
_cell.angle_beta   90.00
_cell.angle_gamma   90.00
#
_symmetry.space_group_name_H-M   'P 1'
#
loop_
_entity.id
_entity.type
_entity.pdbx_description
1 polymer ?
#
loop_
_entity_poly.entity_id
_entity_poly.type
_entity_poly.pdbx_seq_one_letter_code
_entity_poly.pdbx_strand_id
1 'polypeptide(L)'
;MQKILRVSLLFLAAAASVVAVHSRDLGYIDVTAENKTIPVRVSANTPELNDLALRAFGVHGRYRLTASGYAYDIKFSAVTGTQVRVDITKGAAGAPFSSDVVTGRNESDALLRAADVAVVKTNGLGLKGFFTAKLAFIGGGGGRREIYTTDLFFRHVTQVTHDNALALFPRWSPDGGRLLYTSFYKSGFPDIFQIDLNNYQRTSFVSFKGTNSSARYSPSGGQVAMVLSGEGNPEIYISNAQGRQVSRKTHSDSTKASPCWSPDGSRLVFAMEPGPQLYVMSTGGGTPSRLVTGFKFAAEPDWSRTNPNKIVFTEKSGSYQIAVYDLSTGQAEIVSKAPFDGIEASWLADGRHVVYTARDRSTSRLCILDTETGKSTPISPGSFGPAMQGNVWTP
;
A
#
# COMPACT_ATOMS: atom_id res chain seq x y z
N MET A 1 28.17 12.61 12.26
CA MET A 1 26.81 12.99 12.69
C MET A 1 25.98 13.69 11.60
N GLN A 2 26.55 14.52 10.71
CA GLN A 2 25.77 15.23 9.67
C GLN A 2 25.30 14.36 8.46
N LYS A 3 25.92 13.24 8.15
CA LYS A 3 25.55 12.39 7.00
C LYS A 3 24.33 11.47 7.23
N ILE A 4 24.04 11.10 8.48
CA ILE A 4 22.92 10.21 8.84
C ILE A 4 21.57 10.95 8.77
N LEU A 5 21.58 12.25 9.03
CA LEU A 5 20.38 13.10 8.99
C LEU A 5 19.87 13.35 7.54
N ARG A 6 20.75 13.21 6.52
CA ARG A 6 20.39 13.59 5.14
C ARG A 6 19.45 12.63 4.43
N VAL A 7 19.43 11.35 4.75
CA VAL A 7 18.53 10.38 4.09
C VAL A 7 17.10 10.49 4.64
N SER A 8 16.94 10.82 5.92
CA SER A 8 15.62 11.10 6.52
C SER A 8 15.17 12.57 6.34
N LEU A 9 16.11 13.50 6.10
CA LEU A 9 15.85 14.95 6.02
C LEU A 9 15.52 15.47 4.61
N LEU A 10 15.74 14.73 3.55
CA LEU A 10 15.29 15.12 2.21
C LEU A 10 13.75 15.23 2.10
N PHE A 11 13.02 14.73 3.10
CA PHE A 11 11.56 14.86 3.20
C PHE A 11 11.08 16.00 4.14
N LEU A 12 11.98 16.71 4.85
CA LEU A 12 11.61 17.70 5.85
C LEU A 12 11.91 19.17 5.51
N ALA A 13 12.60 19.47 4.44
CA ALA A 13 13.05 20.83 4.14
C ALA A 13 12.12 21.64 3.22
N ALA A 14 10.81 21.65 3.46
CA ALA A 14 9.89 22.60 2.84
C ALA A 14 8.68 22.91 3.74
N ALA A 15 8.94 23.46 4.89
CA ALA A 15 7.90 24.02 5.74
C ALA A 15 8.31 25.40 6.24
N ALA A 16 8.08 26.43 5.44
CA ALA A 16 7.83 27.81 5.91
C ALA A 16 7.43 28.70 4.73
N SER A 17 6.14 28.82 4.49
CA SER A 17 5.44 30.08 4.17
C SER A 17 3.95 29.77 3.99
N VAL A 18 3.17 30.25 4.93
CA VAL A 18 1.71 30.18 4.90
C VAL A 18 1.21 31.18 3.88
N VAL A 19 0.70 30.70 2.77
CA VAL A 19 -0.27 31.41 1.93
C VAL A 19 -1.48 30.51 1.84
N ALA A 20 -2.62 30.97 2.34
CA ALA A 20 -3.90 30.30 2.23
C ALA A 20 -4.25 30.11 0.75
N VAL A 21 -4.08 28.92 0.24
CA VAL A 21 -4.55 28.50 -1.08
C VAL A 21 -5.64 27.47 -0.85
N HIS A 22 -6.82 27.78 -1.36
CA HIS A 22 -7.99 26.89 -1.41
C HIS A 22 -7.56 25.48 -1.78
N SER A 23 -8.03 24.49 -1.00
CA SER A 23 -7.86 23.07 -1.30
C SER A 23 -8.42 22.80 -2.70
N ARG A 24 -7.57 22.77 -3.70
CA ARG A 24 -7.95 22.20 -4.99
C ARG A 24 -8.18 20.73 -4.76
N ASP A 25 -9.38 20.29 -5.05
CA ASP A 25 -9.73 18.89 -5.15
C ASP A 25 -8.65 18.21 -6.02
N LEU A 26 -7.99 17.17 -5.50
CA LEU A 26 -7.08 16.35 -6.30
C LEU A 26 -7.96 15.57 -7.28
N GLY A 27 -8.32 16.25 -8.37
CA GLY A 27 -9.34 15.85 -9.31
C GLY A 27 -9.08 14.48 -9.94
N TYR A 28 -10.15 13.81 -10.30
CA TYR A 28 -10.16 12.64 -11.16
C TYR A 28 -9.29 12.88 -12.40
N ILE A 29 -8.22 12.10 -12.55
CA ILE A 29 -7.55 11.93 -13.84
C ILE A 29 -8.17 10.69 -14.48
N ASP A 30 -9.26 10.89 -15.21
CA ASP A 30 -9.85 9.85 -16.04
C ASP A 30 -9.05 9.77 -17.35
N VAL A 31 -8.07 8.85 -17.38
CA VAL A 31 -7.45 8.47 -18.64
C VAL A 31 -8.30 7.37 -19.24
N THR A 32 -9.22 7.74 -20.10
CA THR A 32 -10.13 6.82 -20.79
C THR A 32 -9.36 5.79 -21.63
N ALA A 33 -9.04 4.67 -21.00
CA ALA A 33 -8.72 3.44 -21.70
C ALA A 33 -10.03 2.65 -21.92
N GLU A 34 -10.97 3.19 -22.68
CA GLU A 34 -12.30 2.60 -22.90
C GLU A 34 -12.26 1.13 -23.31
N ASN A 35 -11.21 0.72 -24.03
CA ASN A 35 -11.04 -0.67 -24.49
C ASN A 35 -10.49 -1.63 -23.43
N LYS A 36 -10.06 -1.15 -22.25
CA LYS A 36 -9.51 -1.98 -21.16
C LYS A 36 -10.47 -2.16 -19.98
N THR A 37 -11.64 -1.54 -20.00
CA THR A 37 -12.60 -1.59 -18.89
C THR A 37 -13.85 -2.41 -19.24
N ILE A 38 -14.47 -2.99 -18.22
CA ILE A 38 -15.73 -3.72 -18.32
C ILE A 38 -16.85 -2.80 -17.84
N PRO A 39 -17.85 -2.44 -18.69
CA PRO A 39 -19.00 -1.69 -18.25
C PRO A 39 -19.89 -2.56 -17.37
N VAL A 40 -20.22 -2.07 -16.17
CA VAL A 40 -21.08 -2.77 -15.21
C VAL A 40 -22.13 -1.84 -14.62
N ARG A 41 -23.31 -2.39 -14.40
CA ARG A 41 -24.32 -1.80 -13.51
C ARG A 41 -24.17 -2.44 -12.15
N VAL A 42 -24.10 -1.62 -11.10
CA VAL A 42 -23.96 -2.08 -9.71
C VAL A 42 -25.09 -1.44 -8.88
N SER A 43 -25.76 -2.24 -8.08
CA SER A 43 -26.82 -1.76 -7.19
C SER A 43 -26.94 -2.63 -5.94
N ALA A 44 -27.51 -2.07 -4.87
CA ALA A 44 -27.91 -2.82 -3.69
C ALA A 44 -29.29 -2.43 -3.19
N ASN A 45 -29.90 -3.27 -2.34
CA ASN A 45 -31.27 -3.10 -1.88
C ASN A 45 -31.43 -2.12 -0.70
N THR A 46 -30.33 -1.64 -0.09
CA THR A 46 -30.36 -0.56 0.90
C THR A 46 -29.44 0.60 0.46
N PRO A 47 -29.75 1.86 0.83
CA PRO A 47 -28.93 3.01 0.45
C PRO A 47 -27.46 2.89 0.89
N GLU A 48 -27.22 2.41 2.11
CA GLU A 48 -25.89 2.28 2.69
C GLU A 48 -25.04 1.24 1.95
N LEU A 49 -25.64 0.09 1.63
CA LEU A 49 -24.96 -0.94 0.84
C LEU A 49 -24.76 -0.49 -0.60
N ASN A 50 -25.71 0.25 -1.17
CA ASN A 50 -25.60 0.77 -2.52
C ASN A 50 -24.44 1.76 -2.66
N ASP A 51 -24.32 2.71 -1.73
CA ASP A 51 -23.17 3.64 -1.70
C ASP A 51 -21.84 2.89 -1.61
N LEU A 52 -21.75 1.93 -0.68
CA LEU A 52 -20.53 1.14 -0.50
C LEU A 52 -20.18 0.30 -1.73
N ALA A 53 -21.17 -0.33 -2.38
CA ALA A 53 -20.98 -1.10 -3.59
C ALA A 53 -20.50 -0.23 -4.76
N LEU A 54 -21.12 0.94 -4.96
CA LEU A 54 -20.69 1.90 -5.98
C LEU A 54 -19.27 2.42 -5.73
N ARG A 55 -18.92 2.73 -4.47
CA ARG A 55 -17.56 3.12 -4.10
C ARG A 55 -16.56 2.00 -4.37
N ALA A 56 -16.88 0.75 -4.02
CA ALA A 56 -16.02 -0.41 -4.23
C ALA A 56 -15.70 -0.60 -5.73
N PHE A 57 -16.71 -0.67 -6.58
CA PHE A 57 -16.49 -0.80 -8.02
C PHE A 57 -15.91 0.48 -8.66
N GLY A 58 -16.18 1.64 -8.07
CA GLY A 58 -15.66 2.94 -8.51
C GLY A 58 -14.13 3.05 -8.38
N VAL A 59 -13.53 2.44 -7.36
CA VAL A 59 -12.06 2.44 -7.18
C VAL A 59 -11.35 1.38 -8.02
N HIS A 60 -12.08 0.40 -8.55
CA HIS A 60 -11.50 -0.70 -9.32
C HIS A 60 -11.39 -0.32 -10.80
N GLY A 61 -10.18 -0.04 -11.28
CA GLY A 61 -9.94 0.48 -12.64
C GLY A 61 -10.31 -0.47 -13.77
N ARG A 62 -10.52 -1.77 -13.50
CA ARG A 62 -11.03 -2.73 -14.49
C ARG A 62 -12.50 -2.49 -14.83
N TYR A 63 -13.26 -1.81 -13.96
CA TYR A 63 -14.69 -1.60 -14.15
C TYR A 63 -15.03 -0.14 -14.45
N ARG A 64 -16.04 0.04 -15.29
CA ARG A 64 -16.68 1.33 -15.58
C ARG A 64 -18.15 1.23 -15.21
N LEU A 65 -18.53 1.99 -14.18
CA LEU A 65 -19.93 2.07 -13.76
C LEU A 65 -20.78 2.74 -14.84
N THR A 66 -21.92 2.15 -15.20
CA THR A 66 -22.83 2.69 -16.22
C THR A 66 -24.26 2.27 -15.93
N ALA A 67 -25.23 3.11 -16.33
CA ALA A 67 -26.64 2.81 -16.24
C ALA A 67 -27.17 1.95 -17.40
N SER A 68 -26.47 1.98 -18.58
CA SER A 68 -26.89 1.30 -19.80
C SER A 68 -25.68 0.72 -20.54
N GLY A 69 -25.89 -0.25 -21.41
CA GLY A 69 -24.82 -0.86 -22.21
C GLY A 69 -23.80 -1.65 -21.36
N TYR A 70 -24.20 -2.17 -20.22
CA TYR A 70 -23.35 -2.95 -19.32
C TYR A 70 -23.18 -4.39 -19.80
N ALA A 71 -21.99 -4.93 -19.57
CA ALA A 71 -21.69 -6.34 -19.79
C ALA A 71 -22.25 -7.22 -18.66
N TYR A 72 -22.28 -6.69 -17.43
CA TYR A 72 -22.85 -7.34 -16.27
C TYR A 72 -23.70 -6.38 -15.46
N ASP A 73 -24.81 -6.91 -14.91
CA ASP A 73 -25.61 -6.30 -13.85
C ASP A 73 -25.34 -7.05 -12.56
N ILE A 74 -24.79 -6.35 -11.55
CA ILE A 74 -24.36 -6.90 -10.27
C ILE A 74 -25.25 -6.31 -9.18
N LYS A 75 -26.09 -7.17 -8.57
CA LYS A 75 -27.03 -6.76 -7.55
C LYS A 75 -26.70 -7.38 -6.21
N PHE A 76 -26.64 -6.55 -5.19
CA PHE A 76 -26.42 -6.98 -3.81
C PHE A 76 -27.72 -6.88 -3.02
N SER A 77 -28.02 -7.91 -2.23
CA SER A 77 -29.21 -7.93 -1.37
C SER A 77 -28.83 -8.43 0.02
N ALA A 78 -29.09 -7.61 1.04
CA ALA A 78 -29.00 -8.05 2.42
C ALA A 78 -29.95 -9.24 2.65
N VAL A 79 -29.42 -10.32 3.22
CA VAL A 79 -30.17 -11.52 3.60
C VAL A 79 -30.37 -11.54 5.12
N THR A 80 -29.27 -11.27 5.86
CA THR A 80 -29.24 -11.09 7.31
C THR A 80 -28.24 -10.01 7.67
N GLY A 81 -28.13 -9.62 8.94
CA GLY A 81 -27.12 -8.65 9.39
C GLY A 81 -25.65 -9.06 9.15
N THR A 82 -25.40 -10.30 8.71
CA THR A 82 -24.06 -10.84 8.41
C THR A 82 -23.97 -11.51 7.05
N GLN A 83 -25.06 -11.51 6.25
CA GLN A 83 -25.10 -12.17 4.96
C GLN A 83 -25.61 -11.27 3.85
N VAL A 84 -24.92 -11.25 2.73
CA VAL A 84 -25.30 -10.55 1.50
C VAL A 84 -25.31 -11.54 0.34
N ARG A 85 -26.41 -11.52 -0.43
CA ARG A 85 -26.49 -12.21 -1.72
C ARG A 85 -25.96 -11.29 -2.81
N VAL A 86 -25.17 -11.85 -3.72
CA VAL A 86 -24.77 -11.21 -4.97
C VAL A 86 -25.34 -11.98 -6.15
N ASP A 87 -26.20 -11.32 -6.92
CA ASP A 87 -26.77 -11.83 -8.14
C ASP A 87 -26.15 -11.13 -9.33
N ILE A 88 -25.60 -11.91 -10.28
CA ILE A 88 -24.92 -11.40 -11.47
C ILE A 88 -25.66 -11.90 -12.69
N THR A 89 -26.03 -10.96 -13.58
CA THR A 89 -26.62 -11.28 -14.88
C THR A 89 -25.77 -10.71 -16.02
N LYS A 90 -25.82 -11.31 -17.21
CA LYS A 90 -25.12 -10.85 -18.41
C LYS A 90 -25.99 -9.99 -19.30
N GLY A 91 -25.46 -8.82 -19.68
CA GLY A 91 -26.06 -7.91 -20.63
C GLY A 91 -27.42 -7.37 -20.21
N ALA A 92 -28.00 -6.54 -21.06
CA ALA A 92 -29.32 -5.93 -20.80
C ALA A 92 -30.49 -6.94 -20.83
N ALA A 93 -30.31 -8.07 -21.50
CA ALA A 93 -31.31 -9.15 -21.53
C ALA A 93 -31.42 -9.89 -20.18
N GLY A 94 -30.50 -9.65 -19.24
CA GLY A 94 -30.56 -10.18 -17.89
C GLY A 94 -30.35 -11.70 -17.79
N ALA A 95 -29.56 -12.31 -18.70
CA ALA A 95 -29.28 -13.74 -18.65
C ALA A 95 -28.57 -14.10 -17.33
N PRO A 96 -29.09 -15.04 -16.52
CA PRO A 96 -28.46 -15.44 -15.25
C PRO A 96 -27.02 -15.89 -15.47
N PHE A 97 -26.11 -15.42 -14.60
CA PHE A 97 -24.71 -15.79 -14.67
C PHE A 97 -24.21 -16.42 -13.37
N SER A 98 -24.54 -15.84 -12.21
CA SER A 98 -24.17 -16.34 -10.89
C SER A 98 -25.07 -15.78 -9.83
N SER A 99 -25.31 -16.57 -8.77
CA SER A 99 -25.95 -16.14 -7.53
C SER A 99 -25.22 -16.80 -6.36
N ASP A 100 -24.70 -15.99 -5.42
CA ASP A 100 -23.94 -16.46 -4.27
C ASP A 100 -24.40 -15.73 -3.01
N VAL A 101 -24.46 -16.44 -1.88
CA VAL A 101 -24.67 -15.84 -0.55
C VAL A 101 -23.33 -15.85 0.19
N VAL A 102 -22.91 -14.68 0.65
CA VAL A 102 -21.60 -14.48 1.26
C VAL A 102 -21.78 -14.00 2.70
N THR A 103 -21.06 -14.61 3.63
CA THR A 103 -21.08 -14.27 5.05
C THR A 103 -19.91 -13.37 5.41
N GLY A 104 -20.16 -12.34 6.21
CA GLY A 104 -19.18 -11.43 6.79
C GLY A 104 -19.37 -11.29 8.31
N ARG A 105 -18.55 -10.46 8.93
CA ARG A 105 -18.66 -10.11 10.36
C ARG A 105 -19.86 -9.20 10.64
N ASN A 106 -20.24 -8.43 9.67
CA ASN A 106 -21.42 -7.59 9.61
C ASN A 106 -21.85 -7.43 8.14
N GLU A 107 -22.96 -6.78 7.89
CA GLU A 107 -23.56 -6.61 6.56
C GLU A 107 -22.60 -5.95 5.55
N SER A 108 -21.87 -4.93 5.98
CA SER A 108 -20.91 -4.23 5.12
C SER A 108 -19.66 -5.09 4.79
N ASP A 109 -19.16 -5.87 5.76
CA ASP A 109 -18.07 -6.84 5.50
C ASP A 109 -18.56 -7.94 4.55
N ALA A 110 -19.80 -8.40 4.72
CA ALA A 110 -20.44 -9.35 3.82
C ALA A 110 -20.59 -8.80 2.39
N LEU A 111 -20.98 -7.53 2.25
CA LEU A 111 -21.05 -6.86 0.94
C LEU A 111 -19.68 -6.80 0.26
N LEU A 112 -18.63 -6.36 0.98
CA LEU A 112 -17.29 -6.25 0.39
C LEU A 112 -16.74 -7.62 -0.03
N ARG A 113 -16.99 -8.67 0.74
CA ARG A 113 -16.67 -10.05 0.35
C ARG A 113 -17.45 -10.51 -0.87
N ALA A 114 -18.75 -10.17 -0.94
CA ALA A 114 -19.60 -10.48 -2.09
C ALA A 114 -19.14 -9.71 -3.34
N ALA A 115 -18.68 -8.47 -3.17
CA ALA A 115 -18.08 -7.69 -4.24
C ALA A 115 -16.76 -8.29 -4.72
N ASP A 116 -15.90 -8.81 -3.82
CA ASP A 116 -14.70 -9.57 -4.19
C ASP A 116 -15.05 -10.84 -4.99
N VAL A 117 -16.11 -11.56 -4.61
CA VAL A 117 -16.64 -12.70 -5.40
C VAL A 117 -17.08 -12.25 -6.79
N ALA A 118 -17.81 -11.13 -6.89
CA ALA A 118 -18.22 -10.58 -8.17
C ALA A 118 -17.03 -10.21 -9.06
N VAL A 119 -15.97 -9.61 -8.49
CA VAL A 119 -14.72 -9.33 -9.23
C VAL A 119 -14.14 -10.62 -9.79
N VAL A 120 -13.94 -11.65 -8.97
CA VAL A 120 -13.38 -12.93 -9.43
C VAL A 120 -14.16 -13.51 -10.62
N LYS A 121 -15.49 -13.41 -10.60
CA LYS A 121 -16.36 -13.97 -11.65
C LYS A 121 -16.44 -13.13 -12.92
N THR A 122 -16.26 -11.82 -12.84
CA THR A 122 -16.57 -10.92 -13.98
C THR A 122 -15.35 -10.25 -14.61
N ASN A 123 -14.16 -10.27 -13.97
CA ASN A 123 -13.01 -9.53 -14.47
C ASN A 123 -12.37 -10.08 -15.76
N GLY A 124 -12.55 -11.37 -16.05
CA GLY A 124 -12.03 -12.03 -17.26
C GLY A 124 -10.50 -12.19 -17.34
N LEU A 125 -9.76 -11.84 -16.29
CA LEU A 125 -8.30 -11.87 -16.21
C LEU A 125 -7.76 -12.71 -15.05
N GLY A 126 -8.64 -13.37 -14.28
CA GLY A 126 -8.25 -14.14 -13.09
C GLY A 126 -7.84 -13.27 -11.90
N LEU A 127 -8.22 -11.97 -11.88
CA LEU A 127 -7.92 -11.07 -10.77
C LEU A 127 -8.66 -11.51 -9.51
N LYS A 128 -7.99 -11.42 -8.37
CA LYS A 128 -8.60 -11.56 -7.05
C LYS A 128 -9.37 -10.29 -6.67
N GLY A 129 -10.34 -10.40 -5.77
CA GLY A 129 -10.90 -9.24 -5.09
C GLY A 129 -9.92 -8.64 -4.08
N PHE A 130 -10.12 -7.37 -3.74
CA PHE A 130 -9.29 -6.66 -2.76
C PHE A 130 -10.09 -5.72 -1.84
N PHE A 131 -11.40 -5.68 -1.97
CA PHE A 131 -12.23 -4.70 -1.24
C PHE A 131 -12.25 -4.92 0.27
N THR A 132 -11.97 -6.13 0.72
CA THR A 132 -11.83 -6.49 2.14
C THR A 132 -10.47 -6.14 2.75
N ALA A 133 -9.55 -5.56 1.96
CA ALA A 133 -8.23 -5.17 2.43
C ALA A 133 -8.32 -4.15 3.58
N LYS A 134 -7.31 -4.21 4.45
CA LYS A 134 -7.08 -3.25 5.53
C LYS A 134 -5.81 -2.46 5.27
N LEU A 135 -5.77 -1.25 5.78
CA LEU A 135 -4.64 -0.34 5.70
C LEU A 135 -4.06 -0.08 7.09
N ALA A 136 -2.73 -0.08 7.18
CA ALA A 136 -1.99 0.62 8.21
C ALA A 136 -1.31 1.82 7.56
N PHE A 137 -1.43 2.99 8.15
CA PHE A 137 -0.93 4.22 7.57
C PHE A 137 -0.53 5.22 8.63
N ILE A 138 0.16 6.29 8.25
CA ILE A 138 0.47 7.39 9.15
C ILE A 138 -0.45 8.58 8.88
N GLY A 139 -0.93 9.17 9.97
CA GLY A 139 -1.74 10.39 9.97
C GLY A 139 -1.17 11.43 10.92
N GLY A 140 -1.75 12.66 10.86
CA GLY A 140 -1.31 13.77 11.69
C GLY A 140 -0.41 14.77 10.96
N GLY A 141 -0.04 15.86 11.63
CA GLY A 141 0.72 16.96 11.05
C GLY A 141 1.65 17.61 12.07
N GLY A 142 2.39 18.65 11.65
CA GLY A 142 3.23 19.45 12.55
C GLY A 142 4.41 18.69 13.17
N GLY A 143 4.96 17.68 12.48
CA GLY A 143 6.08 16.85 12.97
C GLY A 143 5.68 15.73 13.91
N ARG A 144 4.40 15.62 14.27
CA ARG A 144 3.83 14.53 15.06
C ARG A 144 3.02 13.65 14.13
N ARG A 145 3.39 12.38 14.02
CA ARG A 145 2.75 11.40 13.15
C ARG A 145 2.52 10.12 13.92
N GLU A 146 1.28 9.64 13.83
CA GLU A 146 0.84 8.45 14.54
C GLU A 146 0.44 7.37 13.54
N ILE A 147 0.46 6.12 14.00
CA ILE A 147 -0.01 4.98 13.23
C ILE A 147 -1.52 4.83 13.39
N TYR A 148 -2.19 4.62 12.29
CA TYR A 148 -3.61 4.32 12.20
C TYR A 148 -3.84 3.03 11.44
N THR A 149 -4.96 2.37 11.71
CA THR A 149 -5.50 1.28 10.89
C THR A 149 -6.91 1.61 10.44
N THR A 150 -7.31 1.07 9.28
CA THR A 150 -8.66 1.24 8.74
C THR A 150 -9.00 0.13 7.74
N ASP A 151 -10.28 -0.01 7.39
CA ASP A 151 -10.67 -0.70 6.16
C ASP A 151 -10.32 0.15 4.93
N LEU A 152 -10.34 -0.46 3.75
CA LEU A 152 -9.95 0.21 2.50
C LEU A 152 -10.78 1.48 2.19
N PHE A 153 -11.98 1.60 2.76
CA PHE A 153 -12.93 2.69 2.52
C PHE A 153 -12.99 3.73 3.65
N PHE A 154 -12.05 3.68 4.61
CA PHE A 154 -11.96 4.63 5.74
C PHE A 154 -13.23 4.71 6.60
N ARG A 155 -13.98 3.60 6.73
CA ARG A 155 -15.22 3.57 7.54
C ARG A 155 -14.93 3.37 9.03
N HIS A 156 -13.85 2.68 9.35
CA HIS A 156 -13.46 2.36 10.73
C HIS A 156 -11.98 2.68 10.94
N VAL A 157 -11.71 3.96 11.19
CA VAL A 157 -10.34 4.42 11.45
C VAL A 157 -10.04 4.28 12.94
N THR A 158 -8.96 3.58 13.27
CA THR A 158 -8.47 3.42 14.64
C THR A 158 -7.06 3.99 14.74
N GLN A 159 -6.85 4.90 15.70
CA GLN A 159 -5.52 5.36 16.05
C GLN A 159 -4.83 4.29 16.91
N VAL A 160 -3.65 3.84 16.47
CA VAL A 160 -2.92 2.72 17.09
C VAL A 160 -1.84 3.22 18.06
N THR A 161 -1.21 4.36 17.74
CA THR A 161 -0.18 4.97 18.59
C THR A 161 -0.60 6.36 19.07
N HIS A 162 -0.12 6.76 20.26
CA HIS A 162 -0.42 8.03 20.90
C HIS A 162 0.86 8.63 21.51
N ASP A 163 1.96 8.58 20.75
CA ASP A 163 3.31 8.84 21.24
C ASP A 163 3.67 10.32 21.21
N ASN A 164 2.89 11.15 20.50
CA ASN A 164 3.27 12.54 20.21
C ASN A 164 4.67 12.67 19.59
N ALA A 165 5.10 11.62 18.88
CA ALA A 165 6.39 11.51 18.23
C ALA A 165 6.22 11.23 16.73
N LEU A 166 7.33 11.16 16.01
CA LEU A 166 7.34 10.77 14.62
C LEU A 166 7.32 9.24 14.53
N ALA A 167 6.22 8.68 14.00
CA ALA A 167 6.10 7.28 13.62
C ALA A 167 6.11 7.14 12.09
N LEU A 168 6.78 6.09 11.57
CA LEU A 168 7.02 5.88 10.13
C LEU A 168 6.95 4.39 9.79
N PHE A 169 6.69 4.11 8.51
CA PHE A 169 6.83 2.78 7.89
C PHE A 169 6.04 1.67 8.59
N PRO A 170 4.72 1.85 8.84
CA PRO A 170 3.92 0.76 9.39
C PRO A 170 3.89 -0.42 8.40
N ARG A 171 4.07 -1.64 8.92
CA ARG A 171 4.06 -2.88 8.13
C ARG A 171 3.33 -3.98 8.88
N TRP A 172 2.35 -4.57 8.22
CA TRP A 172 1.58 -5.68 8.76
C TRP A 172 2.41 -6.96 8.90
N SER A 173 2.14 -7.72 9.96
CA SER A 173 2.48 -9.14 9.97
C SER A 173 1.61 -9.91 8.97
N PRO A 174 2.05 -11.06 8.42
CA PRO A 174 1.27 -11.82 7.45
C PRO A 174 -0.09 -12.29 7.97
N ASP A 175 -0.21 -12.54 9.28
CA ASP A 175 -1.46 -12.92 9.95
C ASP A 175 -2.40 -11.72 10.23
N GLY A 176 -1.93 -10.49 9.98
CA GLY A 176 -2.70 -9.27 10.22
C GLY A 176 -2.90 -8.92 11.69
N GLY A 177 -2.30 -9.65 12.62
CA GLY A 177 -2.45 -9.44 14.06
C GLY A 177 -1.49 -8.42 14.65
N ARG A 178 -0.42 -8.06 13.92
CA ARG A 178 0.64 -7.18 14.45
C ARG A 178 1.10 -6.17 13.40
N LEU A 179 1.66 -5.07 13.88
CA LEU A 179 2.37 -4.08 13.06
C LEU A 179 3.81 -3.94 13.57
N LEU A 180 4.75 -3.86 12.62
CA LEU A 180 6.07 -3.28 12.83
C LEU A 180 6.05 -1.84 12.36
N TYR A 181 6.74 -0.95 13.07
CA TYR A 181 6.89 0.45 12.66
C TYR A 181 8.16 1.05 13.27
N THR A 182 8.62 2.15 12.70
CA THR A 182 9.73 2.94 13.22
C THR A 182 9.17 4.10 14.02
N SER A 183 9.71 4.38 15.22
CA SER A 183 9.30 5.54 16.01
C SER A 183 10.47 6.17 16.75
N PHE A 184 10.39 7.49 16.92
CA PHE A 184 11.32 8.30 17.70
C PHE A 184 10.90 8.50 19.16
N TYR A 185 9.86 7.79 19.57
CA TYR A 185 9.18 7.94 20.87
C TYR A 185 10.10 7.75 22.08
N LYS A 186 10.97 6.71 22.07
CA LYS A 186 11.66 6.28 23.28
C LYS A 186 12.92 7.10 23.57
N SER A 187 13.74 7.32 22.56
CA SER A 187 15.09 7.85 22.70
C SER A 187 15.34 9.15 21.92
N GLY A 188 14.34 9.58 21.11
CA GLY A 188 14.54 10.62 20.11
C GLY A 188 15.33 10.15 18.89
N PHE A 189 15.73 8.87 18.85
CA PHE A 189 16.34 8.20 17.71
C PHE A 189 15.38 7.15 17.14
N PRO A 190 15.51 6.78 15.85
CA PRO A 190 14.61 5.80 15.24
C PRO A 190 14.88 4.39 15.78
N ASP A 191 13.88 3.83 16.43
CA ASP A 191 13.83 2.45 16.90
C ASP A 191 12.67 1.71 16.24
N ILE A 192 12.79 0.37 16.13
CA ILE A 192 11.73 -0.47 15.62
C ILE A 192 10.88 -0.99 16.78
N PHE A 193 9.59 -0.77 16.67
CA PHE A 193 8.58 -1.27 17.60
C PHE A 193 7.66 -2.26 16.90
N GLN A 194 7.12 -3.17 17.71
CA GLN A 194 6.02 -4.05 17.35
C GLN A 194 4.81 -3.72 18.23
N ILE A 195 3.63 -3.69 17.64
CA ILE A 195 2.37 -3.58 18.38
C ILE A 195 1.45 -4.74 18.00
N ASP A 196 0.87 -5.40 19.02
CA ASP A 196 -0.18 -6.39 18.86
C ASP A 196 -1.53 -5.68 18.77
N LEU A 197 -2.28 -5.92 17.68
CA LEU A 197 -3.54 -5.23 17.43
C LEU A 197 -4.75 -5.84 18.18
N ASN A 198 -4.57 -6.98 18.87
CA ASN A 198 -5.64 -7.57 19.67
C ASN A 198 -5.74 -6.92 21.05
N ASN A 199 -4.60 -6.49 21.61
CA ASN A 199 -4.54 -5.93 22.95
C ASN A 199 -3.81 -4.57 23.02
N TYR A 200 -3.32 -4.06 21.87
CA TYR A 200 -2.54 -2.84 21.72
C TYR A 200 -1.26 -2.79 22.55
N GLN A 201 -0.73 -3.95 22.95
CA GLN A 201 0.55 -4.01 23.64
C GLN A 201 1.68 -3.76 22.67
N ARG A 202 2.52 -2.78 23.03
CA ARG A 202 3.72 -2.41 22.30
C ARG A 202 4.96 -2.98 22.94
N THR A 203 5.87 -3.49 22.12
CA THR A 203 7.20 -3.95 22.53
C THR A 203 8.27 -3.28 21.68
N SER A 204 9.44 -3.02 22.27
CA SER A 204 10.63 -2.65 21.52
C SER A 204 11.09 -3.89 20.75
N PHE A 205 11.08 -3.85 19.42
CA PHE A 205 11.44 -4.99 18.58
C PHE A 205 12.95 -5.05 18.37
N VAL A 206 13.54 -3.93 17.89
CA VAL A 206 15.00 -3.72 17.78
C VAL A 206 15.32 -2.28 18.13
N SER A 207 16.32 -2.08 19.00
CA SER A 207 16.78 -0.78 19.46
C SER A 207 18.30 -0.87 19.70
N PHE A 208 19.07 -0.90 18.62
CA PHE A 208 20.54 -0.84 18.64
C PHE A 208 21.00 0.61 18.49
N LYS A 209 22.30 0.85 18.74
CA LYS A 209 22.92 2.14 18.46
C LYS A 209 22.72 2.54 17.00
N GLY A 210 22.42 3.81 16.73
CA GLY A 210 22.22 4.34 15.39
C GLY A 210 20.79 4.24 14.91
N THR A 211 20.59 4.12 13.60
CA THR A 211 19.27 4.01 12.97
C THR A 211 18.78 2.56 13.00
N ASN A 212 17.54 2.36 13.46
CA ASN A 212 16.82 1.11 13.39
C ASN A 212 15.48 1.39 12.68
N SER A 213 15.28 0.91 11.47
CA SER A 213 14.12 1.34 10.66
C SER A 213 13.66 0.31 9.62
N SER A 214 12.51 0.61 9.01
CA SER A 214 11.99 -0.05 7.81
C SER A 214 11.83 -1.56 7.95
N ALA A 215 11.46 -2.04 9.13
CA ALA A 215 11.28 -3.47 9.41
C ALA A 215 10.07 -4.04 8.65
N ARG A 216 10.24 -5.21 8.06
CA ARG A 216 9.21 -5.89 7.28
C ARG A 216 9.30 -7.41 7.46
N TYR A 217 8.18 -8.04 7.81
CA TYR A 217 8.07 -9.49 7.88
C TYR A 217 8.27 -10.16 6.51
N SER A 218 8.90 -11.34 6.53
CA SER A 218 8.88 -12.26 5.39
C SER A 218 7.44 -12.73 5.10
N PRO A 219 7.15 -13.22 3.88
CA PRO A 219 5.82 -13.75 3.55
C PRO A 219 5.34 -14.87 4.49
N SER A 220 6.26 -15.69 4.98
CA SER A 220 5.96 -16.76 5.96
C SER A 220 5.79 -16.27 7.40
N GLY A 221 6.17 -15.01 7.69
CA GLY A 221 6.17 -14.46 9.04
C GLY A 221 7.34 -14.91 9.92
N GLY A 222 8.20 -15.82 9.46
CA GLY A 222 9.29 -16.39 10.27
C GLY A 222 10.51 -15.48 10.45
N GLN A 223 10.68 -14.50 9.56
CA GLN A 223 11.83 -13.60 9.54
C GLN A 223 11.38 -12.14 9.37
N VAL A 224 12.29 -11.22 9.70
CA VAL A 224 12.09 -9.77 9.52
C VAL A 224 13.34 -9.17 8.88
N ALA A 225 13.19 -8.51 7.74
CA ALA A 225 14.23 -7.67 7.14
C ALA A 225 14.10 -6.25 7.67
N MET A 226 15.23 -5.58 7.92
CA MET A 226 15.27 -4.23 8.47
C MET A 226 16.55 -3.51 8.07
N VAL A 227 16.59 -2.21 8.33
CA VAL A 227 17.77 -1.35 8.14
C VAL A 227 18.35 -0.98 9.48
N LEU A 228 19.62 -1.30 9.71
CA LEU A 228 20.36 -0.93 10.92
C LEU A 228 21.67 -0.24 10.55
N SER A 229 22.09 0.77 11.35
CA SER A 229 23.33 1.50 11.12
C SER A 229 24.32 1.46 12.30
N GLY A 230 24.12 0.55 13.25
CA GLY A 230 24.95 0.47 14.47
C GLY A 230 26.44 0.21 14.22
N GLU A 231 26.78 -0.39 13.09
CA GLU A 231 28.15 -0.69 12.65
C GLU A 231 28.67 0.29 11.57
N GLY A 232 28.04 1.47 11.42
CA GLY A 232 28.43 2.50 10.45
C GLY A 232 27.33 2.89 9.50
N ASN A 233 27.42 2.54 8.22
CA ASN A 233 26.38 2.87 7.23
C ASN A 233 25.10 2.03 7.44
N PRO A 234 23.93 2.56 7.07
CA PRO A 234 22.68 1.79 7.03
C PRO A 234 22.77 0.60 6.09
N GLU A 235 22.60 -0.59 6.62
CA GLU A 235 22.72 -1.87 5.93
C GLU A 235 21.45 -2.71 6.13
N ILE A 236 21.26 -3.73 5.27
CA ILE A 236 20.17 -4.69 5.41
C ILE A 236 20.56 -5.77 6.40
N TYR A 237 19.69 -6.01 7.37
CA TYR A 237 19.78 -7.09 8.34
C TYR A 237 18.52 -7.95 8.29
N ILE A 238 18.67 -9.22 8.66
CA ILE A 238 17.56 -10.14 8.85
C ILE A 238 17.62 -10.70 10.27
N SER A 239 16.46 -10.76 10.92
CA SER A 239 16.26 -11.42 12.22
C SER A 239 15.19 -12.51 12.12
N ASN A 240 15.01 -13.28 13.19
CA ASN A 240 13.80 -14.08 13.37
C ASN A 240 12.58 -13.17 13.66
N ALA A 241 11.38 -13.78 13.74
CA ALA A 241 10.12 -13.06 13.98
C ALA A 241 10.03 -12.33 15.33
N GLN A 242 10.97 -12.56 16.25
CA GLN A 242 11.05 -11.95 17.58
C GLN A 242 12.14 -10.86 17.66
N GLY A 243 12.75 -10.45 16.54
CA GLY A 243 13.82 -9.47 16.53
C GLY A 243 15.16 -9.97 17.08
N ARG A 244 15.32 -11.30 17.17
CA ARG A 244 16.53 -11.97 17.67
C ARG A 244 17.30 -12.60 16.52
N GLN A 245 18.55 -13.06 16.79
CA GLN A 245 19.42 -13.67 15.77
C GLN A 245 19.63 -12.71 14.56
N VAL A 246 19.91 -11.47 14.88
CA VAL A 246 20.10 -10.41 13.89
C VAL A 246 21.39 -10.66 13.10
N SER A 247 21.29 -10.75 11.78
CA SER A 247 22.39 -11.06 10.87
C SER A 247 22.47 -10.01 9.78
N ARG A 248 23.63 -9.36 9.64
CA ARG A 248 23.92 -8.41 8.56
C ARG A 248 24.02 -9.13 7.22
N LYS A 249 23.37 -8.60 6.18
CA LYS A 249 23.28 -9.20 4.85
C LYS A 249 24.03 -8.40 3.77
N THR A 250 24.17 -7.10 3.97
CA THR A 250 24.90 -6.23 3.04
C THR A 250 26.09 -5.57 3.72
N HIS A 251 27.17 -5.33 2.93
CA HIS A 251 28.43 -4.78 3.42
C HIS A 251 28.99 -3.83 2.35
N SER A 252 28.74 -2.54 2.46
CA SER A 252 29.35 -1.54 1.58
C SER A 252 29.27 -0.14 2.20
N ASP A 253 29.92 0.83 1.58
CA ASP A 253 29.90 2.23 2.01
C ASP A 253 28.63 2.96 1.59
N SER A 254 27.76 2.32 0.82
CA SER A 254 26.47 2.89 0.36
C SER A 254 25.38 2.67 1.39
N THR A 255 24.45 3.62 1.52
CA THR A 255 23.25 3.49 2.36
C THR A 255 22.21 2.60 1.70
N LYS A 256 21.61 1.68 2.44
CA LYS A 256 20.46 0.86 2.01
C LYS A 256 19.20 1.32 2.70
N ALA A 257 18.09 1.19 1.99
CA ALA A 257 16.77 1.59 2.46
C ALA A 257 15.65 0.67 1.94
N SER A 258 14.53 0.65 2.66
CA SER A 258 13.25 0.09 2.23
C SER A 258 13.31 -1.36 1.73
N PRO A 259 13.83 -2.32 2.51
CA PRO A 259 13.85 -3.72 2.08
C PRO A 259 12.43 -4.28 1.90
N CYS A 260 12.23 -5.07 0.84
CA CYS A 260 11.00 -5.78 0.57
C CYS A 260 11.30 -7.21 0.10
N TRP A 261 10.59 -8.17 0.66
CA TRP A 261 10.73 -9.59 0.35
C TRP A 261 10.10 -9.94 -0.99
N SER A 262 10.73 -10.87 -1.72
CA SER A 262 10.04 -11.58 -2.81
C SER A 262 8.90 -12.44 -2.26
N PRO A 263 7.87 -12.77 -3.08
CA PRO A 263 6.72 -13.57 -2.63
C PRO A 263 7.07 -14.92 -2.02
N ASP A 264 8.14 -15.55 -2.51
CA ASP A 264 8.67 -16.84 -2.02
C ASP A 264 9.61 -16.70 -0.80
N GLY A 265 9.94 -15.46 -0.42
CA GLY A 265 10.85 -15.18 0.69
C GLY A 265 12.33 -15.46 0.43
N SER A 266 12.71 -15.83 -0.79
CA SER A 266 14.10 -16.22 -1.13
C SER A 266 15.00 -15.01 -1.44
N ARG A 267 14.40 -13.86 -1.80
CA ARG A 267 15.12 -12.65 -2.21
C ARG A 267 14.58 -11.41 -1.50
N LEU A 268 15.41 -10.38 -1.48
CA LEU A 268 15.04 -9.01 -1.09
C LEU A 268 15.29 -8.06 -2.25
N VAL A 269 14.36 -7.12 -2.46
CA VAL A 269 14.60 -5.88 -3.22
C VAL A 269 14.75 -4.74 -2.23
N PHE A 270 15.64 -3.79 -2.50
CA PHE A 270 15.87 -2.61 -1.66
C PHE A 270 16.48 -1.47 -2.49
N ALA A 271 16.40 -0.26 -1.97
CA ALA A 271 17.09 0.89 -2.57
C ALA A 271 18.51 1.02 -2.02
N MET A 272 19.46 1.44 -2.87
CA MET A 272 20.84 1.72 -2.48
C MET A 272 21.30 3.06 -3.06
N GLU A 273 21.86 3.90 -2.18
CA GLU A 273 22.43 5.22 -2.45
C GLU A 273 23.89 5.15 -2.96
N PRO A 274 24.45 6.20 -3.58
CA PRO A 274 23.81 7.50 -3.89
C PRO A 274 23.00 7.47 -5.18
N GLY A 275 21.97 8.39 -5.25
CA GLY A 275 21.03 8.41 -6.37
C GLY A 275 20.26 7.12 -6.42
N PRO A 276 19.29 6.92 -5.47
CA PRO A 276 18.82 5.59 -5.11
C PRO A 276 18.40 4.79 -6.34
N GLN A 277 18.87 3.54 -6.39
CA GLN A 277 18.56 2.55 -7.41
C GLN A 277 18.09 1.25 -6.73
N LEU A 278 17.30 0.47 -7.44
CA LEU A 278 16.83 -0.81 -6.91
C LEU A 278 17.89 -1.91 -7.12
N TYR A 279 18.08 -2.69 -6.07
CA TYR A 279 18.93 -3.88 -6.06
C TYR A 279 18.18 -5.08 -5.53
N VAL A 280 18.50 -6.25 -6.06
CA VAL A 280 17.96 -7.54 -5.61
C VAL A 280 19.10 -8.39 -5.11
N MET A 281 18.90 -9.11 -4.00
CA MET A 281 19.86 -10.08 -3.47
C MET A 281 19.14 -11.31 -2.87
N SER A 282 19.87 -12.41 -2.71
CA SER A 282 19.42 -13.57 -1.95
C SER A 282 19.32 -13.24 -0.45
N THR A 283 18.31 -13.77 0.24
CA THR A 283 18.18 -13.65 1.72
C THR A 283 19.29 -14.39 2.47
N GLY A 284 19.95 -15.35 1.84
CA GLY A 284 21.15 -16.00 2.35
C GLY A 284 22.36 -15.06 2.41
N GLY A 285 22.35 -13.95 1.67
CA GLY A 285 23.46 -13.02 1.48
C GLY A 285 24.07 -13.11 0.07
N GLY A 286 25.19 -12.42 -0.14
CA GLY A 286 25.89 -12.35 -1.42
C GLY A 286 25.92 -10.93 -1.99
N THR A 287 26.38 -10.77 -3.22
CA THR A 287 26.48 -9.47 -3.89
C THR A 287 25.12 -9.06 -4.46
N PRO A 288 24.58 -7.87 -4.09
CA PRO A 288 23.38 -7.35 -4.69
C PRO A 288 23.52 -7.07 -6.18
N SER A 289 22.51 -7.43 -6.97
CA SER A 289 22.42 -7.15 -8.39
C SER A 289 21.49 -5.98 -8.64
N ARG A 290 21.94 -4.97 -9.42
CA ARG A 290 21.14 -3.80 -9.76
C ARG A 290 20.03 -4.18 -10.75
N LEU A 291 18.81 -3.67 -10.50
CA LEU A 291 17.74 -3.66 -11.48
C LEU A 291 17.89 -2.43 -12.38
N VAL A 292 17.97 -2.65 -13.68
CA VAL A 292 18.12 -1.55 -14.66
C VAL A 292 16.75 -0.97 -14.95
N THR A 293 16.30 -0.01 -14.14
CA THR A 293 14.97 0.61 -14.28
C THR A 293 14.88 1.66 -15.38
N GLY A 294 16.00 2.16 -15.89
CA GLY A 294 16.06 3.29 -16.82
C GLY A 294 15.89 4.67 -16.17
N PHE A 295 15.50 4.73 -14.89
CA PHE A 295 15.34 5.99 -14.16
C PHE A 295 16.59 6.38 -13.37
N LYS A 296 16.77 7.70 -13.15
CA LYS A 296 17.88 8.22 -12.32
C LYS A 296 17.63 8.06 -10.83
N PHE A 297 16.38 7.88 -10.44
CA PHE A 297 15.94 7.68 -9.07
C PHE A 297 14.94 6.53 -9.04
N ALA A 298 15.16 5.55 -8.18
CA ALA A 298 14.23 4.44 -7.94
C ALA A 298 14.34 4.03 -6.46
N ALA A 299 13.25 4.21 -5.70
CA ALA A 299 13.21 3.97 -4.26
C ALA A 299 11.87 3.37 -3.82
N GLU A 300 11.78 2.97 -2.54
CA GLU A 300 10.57 2.51 -1.89
C GLU A 300 9.89 1.34 -2.62
N PRO A 301 10.62 0.26 -2.92
CA PRO A 301 10.06 -0.85 -3.66
C PRO A 301 9.04 -1.63 -2.84
N ASP A 302 8.00 -2.12 -3.53
CA ASP A 302 7.09 -3.14 -3.03
C ASP A 302 6.94 -4.26 -4.05
N TRP A 303 7.25 -5.49 -3.64
CA TRP A 303 7.19 -6.67 -4.51
C TRP A 303 5.80 -7.29 -4.45
N SER A 304 5.16 -7.47 -5.60
CA SER A 304 3.82 -8.04 -5.64
C SER A 304 3.81 -9.49 -5.14
N ARG A 305 2.94 -9.78 -4.18
CA ARG A 305 2.76 -11.14 -3.65
C ARG A 305 2.00 -12.06 -4.59
N THR A 306 1.21 -11.47 -5.49
CA THR A 306 0.34 -12.20 -6.43
C THR A 306 0.98 -12.34 -7.80
N ASN A 307 1.71 -11.32 -8.26
CA ASN A 307 2.48 -11.36 -9.51
C ASN A 307 3.98 -11.24 -9.20
N PRO A 308 4.70 -12.38 -9.08
CA PRO A 308 6.10 -12.41 -8.65
C PRO A 308 7.07 -11.68 -9.60
N ASN A 309 6.63 -11.34 -10.81
CA ASN A 309 7.45 -10.59 -11.76
C ASN A 309 7.33 -9.07 -11.60
N LYS A 310 6.39 -8.55 -10.80
CA LYS A 310 6.17 -7.12 -10.69
C LYS A 310 6.66 -6.51 -9.38
N ILE A 311 7.44 -5.44 -9.49
CA ILE A 311 7.91 -4.60 -8.39
C ILE A 311 7.41 -3.18 -8.67
N VAL A 312 6.57 -2.62 -7.78
CA VAL A 312 6.21 -1.21 -7.81
C VAL A 312 7.25 -0.41 -7.03
N PHE A 313 7.53 0.81 -7.46
CA PHE A 313 8.50 1.69 -6.81
C PHE A 313 8.20 3.17 -7.09
N THR A 314 8.84 4.04 -6.34
CA THR A 314 8.83 5.49 -6.56
C THR A 314 9.97 5.88 -7.48
N GLU A 315 9.70 6.55 -8.60
CA GLU A 315 10.66 7.16 -9.51
C GLU A 315 10.63 8.68 -9.42
N LYS A 316 11.62 9.37 -10.01
CA LYS A 316 11.66 10.83 -10.11
C LYS A 316 12.14 11.30 -11.47
N SER A 317 11.18 11.70 -12.31
CA SER A 317 11.40 12.37 -13.61
C SER A 317 10.66 13.71 -13.61
N GLY A 318 11.12 14.65 -12.77
CA GLY A 318 10.41 15.90 -12.43
C GLY A 318 9.76 15.81 -11.06
N SER A 319 8.46 15.56 -10.97
CA SER A 319 7.78 15.13 -9.71
C SER A 319 8.02 13.65 -9.47
N TYR A 320 7.79 13.20 -8.23
CA TYR A 320 7.79 11.76 -7.93
C TYR A 320 6.57 11.08 -8.53
N GLN A 321 6.76 9.91 -9.14
CA GLN A 321 5.70 9.11 -9.73
C GLN A 321 5.84 7.63 -9.34
N ILE A 322 4.74 6.89 -9.44
CA ILE A 322 4.74 5.45 -9.26
C ILE A 322 5.11 4.78 -10.60
N ALA A 323 6.09 3.91 -10.55
CA ALA A 323 6.50 3.08 -11.67
C ALA A 323 6.45 1.59 -11.30
N VAL A 324 6.33 0.73 -12.30
CA VAL A 324 6.36 -0.73 -12.17
C VAL A 324 7.51 -1.27 -13.00
N TYR A 325 8.35 -2.10 -12.37
CA TYR A 325 9.37 -2.91 -13.02
C TYR A 325 8.86 -4.32 -13.22
N ASP A 326 8.98 -4.84 -14.44
CA ASP A 326 8.66 -6.23 -14.77
C ASP A 326 9.95 -7.04 -14.91
N LEU A 327 10.15 -7.98 -13.99
CA LEU A 327 11.33 -8.86 -13.94
C LEU A 327 11.43 -9.80 -15.15
N SER A 328 10.30 -10.12 -15.80
CA SER A 328 10.27 -11.03 -16.95
C SER A 328 10.77 -10.36 -18.24
N THR A 329 10.54 -9.05 -18.36
CA THR A 329 10.95 -8.26 -19.53
C THR A 329 12.20 -7.40 -19.26
N GLY A 330 12.51 -7.14 -17.99
CA GLY A 330 13.57 -6.21 -17.60
C GLY A 330 13.21 -4.74 -17.87
N GLN A 331 11.93 -4.42 -18.07
CA GLN A 331 11.44 -3.07 -18.38
C GLN A 331 10.74 -2.43 -17.19
N ALA A 332 10.82 -1.11 -17.11
CA ALA A 332 10.05 -0.33 -16.15
C ALA A 332 9.24 0.75 -16.86
N GLU A 333 8.04 1.02 -16.36
CA GLU A 333 7.15 2.07 -16.88
C GLU A 333 6.53 2.88 -15.75
N ILE A 334 6.28 4.18 -16.01
CA ILE A 334 5.53 5.06 -15.12
C ILE A 334 4.05 4.74 -15.29
N VAL A 335 3.38 4.39 -14.18
CA VAL A 335 1.97 4.00 -14.19
C VAL A 335 1.06 5.03 -13.54
N SER A 336 1.61 6.01 -12.80
CA SER A 336 0.83 7.12 -12.23
C SER A 336 0.97 8.39 -13.06
N LYS A 337 -0.01 9.29 -12.90
CA LYS A 337 0.00 10.66 -13.40
C LYS A 337 -0.42 11.58 -12.27
N ALA A 338 0.23 11.44 -11.11
CA ALA A 338 -0.05 12.29 -9.96
C ALA A 338 0.24 13.75 -10.32
N PRO A 339 -0.65 14.71 -10.01
CA PRO A 339 -0.47 16.11 -10.39
C PRO A 339 0.73 16.76 -9.68
N PHE A 340 1.18 16.17 -8.56
CA PHE A 340 2.36 16.56 -7.82
C PHE A 340 3.26 15.36 -7.59
N ASP A 341 3.29 14.79 -6.35
CA ASP A 341 4.07 13.61 -6.02
C ASP A 341 3.18 12.39 -5.82
N GLY A 342 3.56 11.27 -6.44
CA GLY A 342 3.07 9.92 -6.14
C GLY A 342 4.20 9.10 -5.55
N ILE A 343 4.05 8.63 -4.32
CA ILE A 343 5.13 7.95 -3.56
C ILE A 343 4.59 6.76 -2.75
N GLU A 344 5.50 5.88 -2.31
CA GLU A 344 5.26 4.87 -1.26
C GLU A 344 4.12 3.91 -1.60
N ALA A 345 4.16 3.30 -2.77
CA ALA A 345 3.12 2.37 -3.19
C ALA A 345 3.18 1.01 -2.48
N SER A 346 2.02 0.41 -2.24
CA SER A 346 1.85 -0.94 -1.71
C SER A 346 0.81 -1.72 -2.52
N TRP A 347 1.16 -2.93 -2.98
CA TRP A 347 0.28 -3.76 -3.80
C TRP A 347 -0.99 -4.20 -3.07
N LEU A 348 -2.11 -4.18 -3.78
CA LEU A 348 -3.35 -4.88 -3.41
C LEU A 348 -3.29 -6.35 -3.86
N ALA A 349 -4.21 -7.18 -3.37
CA ALA A 349 -4.18 -8.63 -3.53
C ALA A 349 -4.30 -9.12 -4.97
N ASP A 350 -4.80 -8.30 -5.88
CA ASP A 350 -4.99 -8.64 -7.28
C ASP A 350 -3.71 -8.53 -8.15
N GLY A 351 -2.63 -7.92 -7.60
CA GLY A 351 -1.39 -7.72 -8.33
C GLY A 351 -1.48 -6.75 -9.51
N ARG A 352 -2.57 -5.96 -9.57
CA ARG A 352 -2.83 -4.91 -10.57
C ARG A 352 -2.98 -3.54 -9.94
N HIS A 353 -3.67 -3.45 -8.80
CA HIS A 353 -3.88 -2.18 -8.11
C HIS A 353 -2.88 -1.99 -6.98
N VAL A 354 -2.54 -0.74 -6.70
CA VAL A 354 -1.71 -0.34 -5.56
C VAL A 354 -2.38 0.78 -4.76
N VAL A 355 -2.16 0.80 -3.45
CA VAL A 355 -2.39 1.98 -2.64
C VAL A 355 -1.11 2.80 -2.63
N TYR A 356 -1.19 4.11 -2.87
CA TYR A 356 -0.04 5.00 -2.84
C TYR A 356 -0.37 6.32 -2.15
N THR A 357 0.65 7.07 -1.78
CA THR A 357 0.51 8.43 -1.24
C THR A 357 0.56 9.44 -2.38
N ALA A 358 -0.54 10.13 -2.65
CA ALA A 358 -0.56 11.34 -3.46
C ALA A 358 -0.30 12.54 -2.54
N ARG A 359 0.73 13.34 -2.84
CA ARG A 359 1.16 14.45 -1.99
C ARG A 359 1.35 15.72 -2.80
N ASP A 360 0.79 16.82 -2.32
CA ASP A 360 1.12 18.17 -2.77
C ASP A 360 1.87 18.94 -1.68
N ARG A 361 2.02 20.27 -1.85
CA ARG A 361 2.73 21.12 -0.89
C ARG A 361 2.00 21.28 0.46
N SER A 362 0.70 21.04 0.50
CA SER A 362 -0.18 21.35 1.63
C SER A 362 -0.79 20.11 2.28
N THR A 363 -0.97 19.03 1.51
CA THR A 363 -1.67 17.83 1.98
C THR A 363 -1.12 16.55 1.36
N SER A 364 -1.51 15.43 1.96
CA SER A 364 -1.26 14.09 1.42
C SER A 364 -2.51 13.23 1.58
N ARG A 365 -2.78 12.40 0.58
CA ARG A 365 -3.92 11.47 0.57
C ARG A 365 -3.50 10.09 0.13
N LEU A 366 -4.14 9.08 0.67
CA LEU A 366 -4.04 7.72 0.13
C LEU A 366 -4.99 7.57 -1.05
N CYS A 367 -4.46 7.03 -2.13
CA CYS A 367 -5.19 6.77 -3.37
C CYS A 367 -5.01 5.32 -3.80
N ILE A 368 -6.00 4.75 -4.49
CA ILE A 368 -5.84 3.50 -5.26
C ILE A 368 -5.49 3.88 -6.70
N LEU A 369 -4.45 3.25 -7.22
CA LEU A 369 -4.02 3.36 -8.62
C LEU A 369 -4.18 2.01 -9.31
N ASP A 370 -4.86 1.98 -10.44
CA ASP A 370 -4.82 0.86 -11.39
C ASP A 370 -3.59 1.02 -12.29
N THR A 371 -2.62 0.13 -12.14
CA THR A 371 -1.34 0.21 -12.87
C THR A 371 -1.46 -0.04 -14.38
N GLU A 372 -2.58 -0.60 -14.85
CA GLU A 372 -2.82 -0.89 -16.27
C GLU A 372 -3.53 0.26 -17.01
N THR A 373 -4.37 1.02 -16.29
CA THR A 373 -5.12 2.14 -16.89
C THR A 373 -4.59 3.51 -16.47
N GLY A 374 -3.81 3.58 -15.38
CA GLY A 374 -3.39 4.83 -14.77
C GLY A 374 -4.50 5.54 -13.98
N LYS A 375 -5.69 4.93 -13.85
CA LYS A 375 -6.78 5.49 -13.05
C LYS A 375 -6.39 5.56 -11.59
N SER A 376 -6.44 6.78 -11.04
CA SER A 376 -6.18 7.02 -9.61
C SER A 376 -7.44 7.55 -8.93
N THR A 377 -7.78 6.99 -7.77
CA THR A 377 -8.96 7.36 -6.99
C THR A 377 -8.58 7.57 -5.53
N PRO A 378 -8.81 8.77 -4.95
CA PRO A 378 -8.59 9.02 -3.52
C PRO A 378 -9.50 8.12 -2.66
N ILE A 379 -8.94 7.54 -1.60
CA ILE A 379 -9.68 6.72 -0.62
C ILE A 379 -9.71 7.35 0.77
N SER A 380 -8.66 8.09 1.18
CA SER A 380 -8.71 8.82 2.44
C SER A 380 -9.56 10.08 2.29
N PRO A 381 -10.56 10.31 3.18
CA PRO A 381 -11.39 11.50 3.12
C PRO A 381 -10.60 12.75 3.49
N GLY A 382 -10.90 13.89 2.84
CA GLY A 382 -10.24 15.16 3.13
C GLY A 382 -10.45 15.63 4.59
N SER A 383 -11.56 15.24 5.21
CA SER A 383 -11.88 15.52 6.61
C SER A 383 -10.97 14.80 7.60
N PHE A 384 -10.30 13.71 7.22
CA PHE A 384 -9.31 13.05 8.07
C PHE A 384 -8.03 13.87 8.22
N GLY A 385 -7.68 14.69 7.24
CA GLY A 385 -6.40 15.39 7.16
C GLY A 385 -5.32 14.55 6.44
N PRO A 386 -4.03 14.85 6.65
CA PRO A 386 -2.94 14.16 5.97
C PRO A 386 -2.90 12.67 6.30
N ALA A 387 -2.85 11.83 5.24
CA ALA A 387 -2.68 10.38 5.32
C ALA A 387 -1.63 9.93 4.31
N MET A 388 -0.67 9.10 4.76
CA MET A 388 0.47 8.66 3.94
C MET A 388 1.04 7.31 4.38
N GLN A 389 1.96 6.75 3.59
CA GLN A 389 2.62 5.47 3.85
C GLN A 389 1.63 4.31 4.06
N GLY A 390 0.61 4.25 3.19
CA GLY A 390 -0.39 3.19 3.27
C GLY A 390 0.22 1.82 2.99
N ASN A 391 0.17 0.91 3.95
CA ASN A 391 0.55 -0.48 3.80
C ASN A 391 -0.68 -1.38 3.84
N VAL A 392 -0.78 -2.26 2.86
CA VAL A 392 -1.95 -3.12 2.64
C VAL A 392 -1.77 -4.45 3.34
N TRP A 393 -2.84 -4.93 3.95
CA TRP A 393 -3.03 -6.32 4.37
C TRP A 393 -4.38 -6.83 3.86
N THR A 394 -4.40 -8.06 3.32
CA THR A 394 -5.62 -8.71 2.85
C THR A 394 -5.86 -9.96 3.69
N PRO A 395 -7.07 -10.11 4.28
CA PRO A 395 -7.47 -11.26 5.08
C PRO A 395 -7.43 -12.59 4.32
#